data_321dfba1712de2184a9c49805a90ec1f
#
_entry.id   321dfba1712de2184a9c49805a90ec1f
#
_cell.length_a   1.000
_cell.length_b   1.000
_cell.length_c   1.000
_cell.angle_alpha   90.00
_cell.angle_beta   90.00
_cell.angle_gamma   90.00
#
_symmetry.space_group_name_H-M   'P 1'
#
loop_
_entity.id
_entity.type
_entity.pdbx_description
1 polymer ?
#
loop_
_entity_poly.entity_id
_entity_poly.type
_entity_poly.pdbx_seq_one_letter_code
_entity_poly.pdbx_strand_id
1 'polypeptide(L)'
;MNSSNVNKEIQGKRLSLWAKRENGSVKWFCGQPVTRDDAAAKDDTVTADATGNDGKIETKHLPSTCRDESSAVCTKHHAPISNTSKKSAVAGYCPNHGKWPENNDSAGVASSDKIKGKYVQKVEVAKGVVTAQMASSNVNKEIQGKKLSLWAKRQDGSVKWFCGQPVKRTAADDANDTVAADTADTAGKIETKHLPSTCRDEPTAK
;
A
#
# COMPACT_ATOMS: atom_id res chain seq x y z
N MET A 1 13.93 8.72 26.93
CA MET A 1 14.90 9.58 26.23
C MET A 1 15.56 10.50 27.27
N ASN A 2 16.83 10.81 27.07
CA ASN A 2 17.56 11.69 28.00
C ASN A 2 16.93 13.11 27.99
N SER A 3 16.86 13.78 29.15
CA SER A 3 16.17 15.06 29.30
C SER A 3 16.95 16.28 28.82
N SER A 4 18.22 16.13 28.49
CA SER A 4 19.06 17.19 27.97
C SER A 4 19.23 17.12 26.45
N ASN A 5 19.06 18.24 25.76
CA ASN A 5 19.18 18.39 24.30
C ASN A 5 18.08 17.73 23.44
N VAL A 6 16.90 17.52 24.00
CA VAL A 6 15.74 16.99 23.26
C VAL A 6 14.61 18.02 23.27
N ASN A 7 13.86 18.11 22.21
CA ASN A 7 12.68 18.97 22.13
C ASN A 7 11.77 18.72 23.34
N LYS A 8 11.32 19.79 23.99
CA LYS A 8 10.49 19.74 25.21
C LYS A 8 9.23 18.89 25.05
N GLU A 9 8.66 18.85 23.86
CA GLU A 9 7.43 18.09 23.56
C GLU A 9 7.62 16.57 23.56
N ILE A 10 8.88 16.08 23.46
CA ILE A 10 9.21 14.64 23.48
C ILE A 10 10.10 14.25 24.68
N GLN A 11 10.38 15.18 25.56
CA GLN A 11 11.13 14.92 26.83
C GLN A 11 10.33 13.90 27.68
N GLY A 12 11.03 12.90 28.20
CA GLY A 12 10.41 11.83 29.01
C GLY A 12 9.50 10.88 28.25
N LYS A 13 9.21 11.18 27.00
CA LYS A 13 8.37 10.32 26.16
C LYS A 13 9.12 9.05 25.71
N ARG A 14 8.36 8.01 25.37
CA ARG A 14 8.89 6.72 25.00
C ARG A 14 8.39 6.30 23.61
N LEU A 15 9.17 5.49 22.98
CA LEU A 15 8.95 4.87 21.68
C LEU A 15 9.26 3.39 21.84
N SER A 16 8.47 2.51 21.27
CA SER A 16 8.70 1.08 21.30
C SER A 16 9.10 0.55 19.92
N LEU A 17 10.05 -0.41 19.95
CA LEU A 17 10.31 -1.31 18.83
C LEU A 17 9.84 -2.69 19.26
N TRP A 18 9.12 -3.37 18.39
CA TRP A 18 8.69 -4.75 18.66
C TRP A 18 8.81 -5.61 17.40
N ALA A 19 8.96 -6.90 17.61
CA ALA A 19 9.10 -7.88 16.55
C ALA A 19 7.90 -8.82 16.54
N LYS A 20 7.51 -9.26 15.36
CA LYS A 20 6.55 -10.37 15.15
C LYS A 20 7.20 -11.42 14.26
N ARG A 21 6.95 -12.68 14.55
CA ARG A 21 7.34 -13.79 13.66
C ARG A 21 6.31 -13.91 12.56
N GLU A 22 6.77 -14.02 11.34
CA GLU A 22 5.92 -14.09 10.16
C GLU A 22 6.56 -15.08 9.17
N ASN A 23 5.92 -16.24 9.00
CA ASN A 23 6.33 -17.26 8.05
C ASN A 23 7.83 -17.60 8.07
N GLY A 24 8.40 -17.79 9.27
CA GLY A 24 9.82 -18.14 9.44
C GLY A 24 10.79 -16.95 9.40
N SER A 25 10.29 -15.74 9.23
CA SER A 25 11.05 -14.48 9.32
C SER A 25 10.61 -13.65 10.52
N VAL A 26 11.40 -12.64 10.86
CA VAL A 26 11.09 -11.68 11.92
C VAL A 26 10.90 -10.31 11.30
N LYS A 27 9.72 -9.74 11.50
CA LYS A 27 9.41 -8.37 11.08
C LYS A 27 9.46 -7.43 12.26
N TRP A 28 10.11 -6.30 12.09
CA TRP A 28 10.23 -5.24 13.09
C TRP A 28 9.24 -4.12 12.85
N PHE A 29 8.69 -3.62 13.93
CA PHE A 29 7.75 -2.50 13.98
C PHE A 29 8.27 -1.43 14.93
N CYS A 30 7.90 -0.19 14.68
CA CYS A 30 8.30 0.95 15.50
C CYS A 30 7.11 1.91 15.64
N GLY A 31 6.76 2.26 16.87
CA GLY A 31 5.62 3.15 17.11
C GLY A 31 5.49 3.59 18.56
N GLN A 32 4.27 3.91 18.94
CA GLN A 32 3.91 4.28 20.29
C GLN A 32 4.26 3.18 21.31
N PRO A 33 4.39 3.50 22.60
CA PRO A 33 4.67 2.50 23.63
C PRO A 33 3.67 1.34 23.61
N VAL A 34 4.21 0.13 23.57
CA VAL A 34 3.46 -1.13 23.62
C VAL A 34 4.00 -2.03 24.73
N THR A 35 3.17 -2.91 25.20
CA THR A 35 3.50 -3.98 26.15
C THR A 35 3.21 -5.34 25.51
N ARG A 36 3.95 -6.34 25.94
CA ARG A 36 3.72 -7.75 25.62
C ARG A 36 3.73 -8.53 26.91
N ASP A 37 2.64 -9.19 27.23
CA ASP A 37 2.54 -10.10 28.34
C ASP A 37 2.97 -11.53 27.92
N ASP A 38 3.12 -12.41 28.91
CA ASP A 38 3.57 -13.79 28.66
C ASP A 38 2.54 -14.60 27.86
N ALA A 39 1.27 -14.29 27.98
CA ALA A 39 0.21 -14.93 27.21
C ALA A 39 0.28 -14.52 25.73
N ALA A 40 0.52 -13.23 25.47
CA ALA A 40 0.65 -12.67 24.13
C ALA A 40 1.98 -13.03 23.45
N ALA A 41 3.00 -13.49 24.20
CA ALA A 41 4.30 -13.86 23.66
C ALA A 41 4.24 -15.04 22.67
N LYS A 42 3.24 -15.92 22.82
CA LYS A 42 3.05 -17.07 21.91
C LYS A 42 2.57 -16.66 20.53
N ASP A 43 1.74 -15.64 20.47
CA ASP A 43 1.07 -15.17 19.24
C ASP A 43 1.74 -13.90 18.67
N ASP A 44 2.88 -13.50 19.26
CA ASP A 44 3.60 -12.27 18.90
C ASP A 44 2.73 -10.98 18.93
N THR A 45 1.63 -11.01 19.68
CA THR A 45 0.76 -9.86 19.85
C THR A 45 1.37 -8.87 20.82
N VAL A 46 1.09 -7.59 20.61
CA VAL A 46 1.40 -6.50 21.53
C VAL A 46 0.15 -5.65 21.73
N THR A 47 0.01 -5.10 22.91
CA THR A 47 -1.07 -4.17 23.26
C THR A 47 -0.50 -2.78 23.50
N ALA A 48 -1.32 -1.74 23.25
CA ALA A 48 -0.92 -0.39 23.59
C ALA A 48 -0.62 -0.30 25.10
N ASP A 49 0.49 0.32 25.48
CA ASP A 49 0.80 0.56 26.87
C ASP A 49 -0.25 1.50 27.48
N ALA A 50 -1.07 0.96 28.37
CA ALA A 50 -2.15 1.69 29.03
C ALA A 50 -1.68 2.55 30.21
N THR A 51 -0.41 2.46 30.59
CA THR A 51 0.15 3.14 31.78
C THR A 51 0.43 4.63 31.55
N GLY A 52 -0.50 5.32 30.91
CA GLY A 52 -0.57 6.78 30.87
C GLY A 52 -0.28 7.39 29.49
N ASN A 53 -1.09 8.36 29.12
CA ASN A 53 -0.88 9.21 27.97
C ASN A 53 0.44 10.03 28.05
N ASP A 54 1.01 10.16 29.25
CA ASP A 54 2.22 10.95 29.49
C ASP A 54 3.48 10.37 28.83
N GLY A 55 3.49 9.07 28.52
CA GLY A 55 4.61 8.42 27.83
C GLY A 55 4.54 8.47 26.28
N LYS A 56 3.42 8.87 25.69
CA LYS A 56 3.22 8.87 24.25
C LYS A 56 3.83 10.08 23.56
N ILE A 57 4.45 9.87 22.41
CA ILE A 57 4.92 10.94 21.52
C ILE A 57 3.79 11.32 20.56
N GLU A 58 3.46 12.58 20.41
CA GLU A 58 2.49 13.00 19.42
C GLU A 58 2.95 12.57 18.02
N THR A 59 2.02 12.09 17.20
CA THR A 59 2.30 11.51 15.86
C THR A 59 3.09 12.46 14.96
N LYS A 60 2.92 13.78 15.11
CA LYS A 60 3.67 14.79 14.37
C LYS A 60 5.19 14.74 14.62
N HIS A 61 5.60 14.26 15.80
CA HIS A 61 7.00 14.14 16.22
C HIS A 61 7.59 12.74 16.01
N LEU A 62 6.78 11.77 15.57
CA LEU A 62 7.27 10.44 15.20
C LEU A 62 7.84 10.47 13.78
N PRO A 63 9.02 9.85 13.56
CA PRO A 63 9.49 9.55 12.22
C PRO A 63 8.42 8.80 11.43
N SER A 64 8.33 9.05 10.13
CA SER A 64 7.35 8.36 9.27
C SER A 64 7.46 6.85 9.29
N THR A 65 8.65 6.32 9.55
CA THR A 65 8.97 4.90 9.70
C THR A 65 8.60 4.32 11.08
N CYS A 66 8.19 5.16 12.05
CA CYS A 66 7.88 4.76 13.43
C CYS A 66 6.45 5.14 13.81
N ARG A 67 5.48 4.82 12.94
CA ARG A 67 4.05 5.08 13.14
C ARG A 67 3.21 3.81 13.11
N ASP A 68 3.84 2.67 13.38
CA ASP A 68 3.12 1.39 13.45
C ASP A 68 2.25 1.37 14.70
N GLU A 69 1.05 0.81 14.57
CA GLU A 69 0.11 0.62 15.67
C GLU A 69 0.30 -0.74 16.34
N SER A 70 0.04 -0.83 17.64
CA SER A 70 0.11 -2.08 18.41
C SER A 70 -0.80 -3.17 17.86
N SER A 71 -1.98 -2.75 17.43
CA SER A 71 -2.98 -3.60 16.79
C SER A 71 -2.78 -3.66 15.27
N ALA A 72 -1.59 -3.79 14.72
CA ALA A 72 -1.35 -3.83 13.28
C ALA A 72 -2.17 -4.93 12.56
N VAL A 73 -3.47 -4.81 12.67
CA VAL A 73 -4.52 -5.24 11.76
C VAL A 73 -4.76 -4.01 10.91
N CYS A 74 -4.70 -4.11 9.60
CA CYS A 74 -4.85 -3.02 8.65
C CYS A 74 -5.99 -2.07 8.99
N THR A 75 -5.71 -1.04 9.78
CA THR A 75 -6.67 0.04 10.03
C THR A 75 -6.54 1.08 8.93
N LYS A 76 -7.69 1.50 8.43
CA LYS A 76 -7.86 2.47 7.34
C LYS A 76 -7.23 3.82 7.71
N HIS A 77 -5.99 4.07 7.31
CA HIS A 77 -5.42 5.40 7.42
C HIS A 77 -5.57 6.16 6.10
N HIS A 78 -6.19 7.32 6.18
CA HIS A 78 -6.20 8.33 5.14
C HIS A 78 -4.80 8.95 5.02
N ALA A 79 -3.93 8.33 4.24
CA ALA A 79 -2.66 8.97 3.85
C ALA A 79 -2.84 9.73 2.54
N PRO A 80 -2.11 10.84 2.31
CA PRO A 80 -2.18 11.60 1.07
C PRO A 80 -1.79 10.71 -0.12
N ILE A 81 -2.56 10.83 -1.17
CA ILE A 81 -2.64 9.94 -2.31
C ILE A 81 -1.39 10.06 -3.19
N SER A 82 -0.41 9.20 -3.00
CA SER A 82 0.62 8.93 -4.00
C SER A 82 0.42 7.52 -4.58
N ASN A 83 0.77 7.31 -5.85
CA ASN A 83 0.71 5.98 -6.48
C ASN A 83 1.54 4.93 -5.73
N THR A 84 2.52 5.35 -4.95
CA THR A 84 3.37 4.51 -4.12
C THR A 84 2.58 3.81 -3.00
N SER A 85 1.58 4.49 -2.41
CA SER A 85 0.77 3.90 -1.32
C SER A 85 -0.12 2.75 -1.79
N LYS A 86 -0.61 2.77 -3.04
CA LYS A 86 -1.42 1.68 -3.59
C LYS A 86 -0.58 0.43 -3.91
N LYS A 87 0.63 0.62 -4.42
CA LYS A 87 1.59 -0.47 -4.63
C LYS A 87 1.87 -1.17 -3.29
N SER A 88 2.14 -0.40 -2.24
CA SER A 88 2.42 -0.95 -0.91
C SER A 88 1.21 -1.67 -0.31
N ALA A 89 0.00 -1.13 -0.46
CA ALA A 89 -1.22 -1.76 0.03
C ALA A 89 -1.49 -3.10 -0.66
N VAL A 90 -1.38 -3.15 -2.00
CA VAL A 90 -1.56 -4.37 -2.79
C VAL A 90 -0.46 -5.40 -2.49
N ALA A 91 0.81 -4.96 -2.44
CA ALA A 91 1.94 -5.84 -2.14
C ALA A 91 1.89 -6.41 -0.72
N GLY A 92 1.44 -5.61 0.25
CA GLY A 92 1.29 -6.04 1.64
C GLY A 92 0.13 -7.00 1.86
N TYR A 93 -0.92 -6.94 1.04
CA TYR A 93 -2.07 -7.82 1.16
C TYR A 93 -1.72 -9.27 0.79
N CYS A 94 -0.98 -9.46 -0.30
CA CYS A 94 -0.71 -10.77 -0.87
C CYS A 94 0.03 -11.73 0.08
N PRO A 95 1.11 -11.34 0.79
CA PRO A 95 1.79 -12.21 1.75
C PRO A 95 0.89 -12.65 2.91
N ASN A 96 -0.05 -11.80 3.32
CA ASN A 96 -0.91 -12.07 4.48
C ASN A 96 -2.13 -12.93 4.14
N HIS A 97 -2.59 -12.92 2.88
CA HIS A 97 -3.84 -13.58 2.45
C HIS A 97 -3.62 -14.67 1.41
N GLY A 98 -2.40 -14.86 0.91
CA GLY A 98 -2.08 -15.86 -0.12
C GLY A 98 -2.63 -15.54 -1.51
N LYS A 99 -3.37 -14.43 -1.66
CA LYS A 99 -4.01 -13.98 -2.91
C LYS A 99 -3.93 -12.46 -3.04
N TRP A 100 -4.17 -11.95 -4.22
CA TRP A 100 -4.24 -10.51 -4.47
C TRP A 100 -5.55 -9.92 -3.93
N PRO A 101 -5.58 -8.63 -3.53
CA PRO A 101 -6.82 -7.98 -3.09
C PRO A 101 -7.82 -7.88 -4.24
N GLU A 102 -9.06 -8.27 -3.97
CA GLU A 102 -10.15 -8.31 -4.96
C GLU A 102 -10.55 -6.89 -5.44
N ASN A 103 -10.46 -5.90 -4.55
CA ASN A 103 -10.90 -4.53 -4.80
C ASN A 103 -10.19 -3.53 -3.87
N ASN A 104 -10.56 -2.27 -3.97
CA ASN A 104 -10.02 -1.19 -3.14
C ASN A 104 -10.21 -1.44 -1.65
N ASP A 105 -11.38 -1.92 -1.24
CA ASP A 105 -11.69 -2.16 0.17
C ASP A 105 -10.83 -3.30 0.73
N SER A 106 -10.72 -4.41 0.03
CA SER A 106 -9.82 -5.51 0.38
C SER A 106 -8.36 -5.05 0.48
N ALA A 107 -7.92 -4.15 -0.40
CA ALA A 107 -6.58 -3.57 -0.35
C ALA A 107 -6.40 -2.55 0.79
N GLY A 108 -7.44 -2.25 1.57
CA GLY A 108 -7.40 -1.27 2.65
C GLY A 108 -7.23 0.18 2.16
N VAL A 109 -7.64 0.48 0.93
CA VAL A 109 -7.59 1.84 0.37
C VAL A 109 -9.00 2.39 0.15
N ALA A 110 -9.11 3.72 0.01
CA ALA A 110 -10.40 4.37 -0.22
C ALA A 110 -11.08 3.85 -1.50
N SER A 111 -12.40 3.95 -1.58
CA SER A 111 -13.16 3.61 -2.78
C SER A 111 -12.64 4.39 -4.00
N SER A 112 -12.76 3.80 -5.18
CA SER A 112 -12.12 4.30 -6.41
C SER A 112 -12.50 5.73 -6.74
N ASP A 113 -13.75 6.13 -6.50
CA ASP A 113 -14.29 7.48 -6.71
C ASP A 113 -13.78 8.52 -5.72
N LYS A 114 -13.22 8.09 -4.59
CA LYS A 114 -12.60 8.96 -3.57
C LYS A 114 -11.10 9.17 -3.81
N ILE A 115 -10.50 8.37 -4.67
CA ILE A 115 -9.09 8.52 -5.03
C ILE A 115 -8.96 9.39 -6.26
N LYS A 116 -8.89 10.71 -6.04
CA LYS A 116 -8.79 11.73 -7.09
C LYS A 116 -7.52 12.56 -6.93
N GLY A 117 -7.03 13.07 -8.03
CA GLY A 117 -5.89 13.99 -8.06
C GLY A 117 -6.02 14.97 -9.22
N LYS A 118 -5.07 15.90 -9.33
CA LYS A 118 -5.06 16.94 -10.39
C LYS A 118 -5.19 16.34 -11.80
N TYR A 119 -4.58 15.18 -12.02
CA TYR A 119 -4.48 14.52 -13.33
C TYR A 119 -5.18 13.16 -13.38
N VAL A 120 -5.74 12.71 -12.25
CA VAL A 120 -6.36 11.38 -12.09
C VAL A 120 -7.79 11.56 -11.60
N GLN A 121 -8.74 10.98 -12.33
CA GLN A 121 -10.16 11.00 -12.00
C GLN A 121 -10.52 9.96 -10.96
N LYS A 122 -9.96 8.76 -11.06
CA LYS A 122 -10.16 7.64 -10.11
C LYS A 122 -9.03 6.64 -10.17
N VAL A 123 -8.86 5.86 -9.10
CA VAL A 123 -7.95 4.72 -9.06
C VAL A 123 -8.70 3.51 -8.53
N GLU A 124 -8.62 2.41 -9.26
CA GLU A 124 -9.29 1.15 -8.97
C GLU A 124 -8.28 0.04 -8.75
N VAL A 125 -8.50 -0.76 -7.73
CA VAL A 125 -7.76 -2.00 -7.47
C VAL A 125 -8.67 -3.17 -7.82
N ALA A 126 -8.19 -4.09 -8.63
CA ALA A 126 -8.90 -5.31 -8.98
C ALA A 126 -7.89 -6.47 -9.10
N LYS A 127 -7.97 -7.45 -8.21
CA LYS A 127 -7.11 -8.65 -8.20
C LYS A 127 -5.63 -8.33 -8.35
N GLY A 128 -5.13 -7.38 -7.56
CA GLY A 128 -3.74 -6.95 -7.60
C GLY A 128 -3.31 -6.12 -8.82
N VAL A 129 -4.25 -5.71 -9.64
CA VAL A 129 -4.07 -4.71 -10.70
C VAL A 129 -4.57 -3.36 -10.18
N VAL A 130 -3.76 -2.33 -10.31
CA VAL A 130 -4.09 -0.95 -9.95
C VAL A 130 -4.28 -0.16 -11.24
N THR A 131 -5.50 0.26 -11.55
CA THR A 131 -5.82 1.01 -12.76
C THR A 131 -6.16 2.45 -12.41
N ALA A 132 -5.41 3.40 -12.97
CA ALA A 132 -5.68 4.82 -12.87
C ALA A 132 -6.38 5.30 -14.14
N GLN A 133 -7.49 6.02 -13.99
CA GLN A 133 -8.15 6.73 -15.08
C GLN A 133 -7.73 8.20 -15.06
N MET A 134 -7.28 8.70 -16.18
CA MET A 134 -6.89 10.10 -16.35
C MET A 134 -8.12 11.01 -16.23
N ALA A 135 -7.91 12.23 -15.74
CA ALA A 135 -8.95 13.22 -15.65
C ALA A 135 -9.43 13.65 -17.06
N SER A 136 -10.65 14.17 -17.14
CA SER A 136 -11.22 14.75 -18.36
C SER A 136 -10.75 16.19 -18.62
N SER A 137 -10.03 16.79 -17.67
CA SER A 137 -9.48 18.14 -17.75
C SER A 137 -8.07 18.17 -17.15
N ASN A 138 -7.30 19.22 -17.43
CA ASN A 138 -5.93 19.41 -16.95
C ASN A 138 -4.90 18.37 -17.42
N VAL A 139 -5.25 17.55 -18.41
CA VAL A 139 -4.36 16.61 -19.08
C VAL A 139 -4.43 16.79 -20.59
N ASN A 140 -3.45 16.30 -21.31
CA ASN A 140 -3.45 16.34 -22.77
C ASN A 140 -4.74 15.68 -23.31
N LYS A 141 -5.38 16.29 -24.32
CA LYS A 141 -6.63 15.81 -24.93
C LYS A 141 -6.58 14.35 -25.36
N GLU A 142 -5.43 13.89 -25.83
CA GLU A 142 -5.23 12.51 -26.31
C GLU A 142 -5.20 11.45 -25.19
N ILE A 143 -5.05 11.87 -23.93
CA ILE A 143 -5.08 10.96 -22.77
C ILE A 143 -6.25 11.20 -21.83
N GLN A 144 -7.15 12.15 -22.14
CA GLN A 144 -8.33 12.41 -21.32
C GLN A 144 -9.22 11.18 -21.20
N GLY A 145 -9.62 10.83 -19.98
CA GLY A 145 -10.43 9.66 -19.69
C GLY A 145 -9.76 8.30 -19.95
N LYS A 146 -8.55 8.31 -20.49
CA LYS A 146 -7.78 7.10 -20.77
C LYS A 146 -7.27 6.46 -19.48
N LYS A 147 -6.81 5.21 -19.57
CA LYS A 147 -6.41 4.41 -18.42
C LYS A 147 -4.97 3.92 -18.54
N LEU A 148 -4.34 3.76 -17.39
CA LEU A 148 -3.03 3.18 -17.20
C LEU A 148 -3.12 2.14 -16.09
N SER A 149 -2.52 0.97 -16.29
CA SER A 149 -2.50 -0.07 -15.26
C SER A 149 -1.09 -0.33 -14.74
N LEU A 150 -1.04 -0.58 -13.42
CA LEU A 150 0.11 -1.19 -12.77
C LEU A 150 -0.33 -2.55 -12.26
N TRP A 151 0.50 -3.56 -12.45
CA TRP A 151 0.21 -4.90 -11.95
C TRP A 151 1.42 -5.52 -11.28
N ALA A 152 1.14 -6.35 -10.31
CA ALA A 152 2.14 -7.03 -9.52
C ALA A 152 2.24 -8.49 -9.93
N LYS A 153 3.45 -9.05 -9.90
CA LYS A 153 3.70 -10.50 -10.00
C LYS A 153 4.56 -10.92 -8.82
N ARG A 154 4.30 -12.11 -8.27
CA ARG A 154 5.15 -12.73 -7.25
C ARG A 154 6.38 -13.30 -7.94
N GLN A 155 7.53 -13.06 -7.36
CA GLN A 155 8.80 -13.55 -7.87
C GLN A 155 9.74 -13.86 -6.70
N ASP A 156 10.02 -15.13 -6.49
CA ASP A 156 11.01 -15.64 -5.50
C ASP A 156 11.01 -14.89 -4.15
N GLY A 157 9.83 -14.81 -3.51
CA GLY A 157 9.68 -14.12 -2.22
C GLY A 157 9.57 -12.59 -2.27
N SER A 158 9.56 -12.01 -3.47
CA SER A 158 9.38 -10.58 -3.70
C SER A 158 8.18 -10.29 -4.61
N VAL A 159 7.82 -9.02 -4.73
CA VAL A 159 6.79 -8.54 -5.65
C VAL A 159 7.40 -7.61 -6.68
N LYS A 160 7.36 -8.02 -7.94
CA LYS A 160 7.77 -7.20 -9.07
C LYS A 160 6.58 -6.45 -9.65
N TRP A 161 6.77 -5.18 -9.94
CA TRP A 161 5.75 -4.30 -10.50
C TRP A 161 6.01 -3.99 -11.96
N PHE A 162 4.95 -3.98 -12.73
CA PHE A 162 4.90 -3.62 -14.14
C PHE A 162 3.94 -2.47 -14.35
N CYS A 163 4.15 -1.70 -15.41
CA CYS A 163 3.33 -0.54 -15.75
C CYS A 163 3.12 -0.47 -17.26
N GLY A 164 1.87 -0.35 -17.69
CA GLY A 164 1.55 -0.29 -19.11
C GLY A 164 0.08 0.00 -19.42
N GLN A 165 -0.35 -0.49 -20.55
CA GLN A 165 -1.73 -0.40 -21.00
C GLN A 165 -2.70 -1.09 -20.02
N PRO A 166 -4.01 -0.79 -20.08
CA PRO A 166 -4.99 -1.46 -19.24
C PRO A 166 -4.93 -2.98 -19.36
N VAL A 167 -4.79 -3.63 -18.21
CA VAL A 167 -4.81 -5.08 -18.07
C VAL A 167 -5.84 -5.50 -17.04
N LYS A 168 -6.27 -6.76 -17.12
CA LYS A 168 -7.12 -7.42 -16.12
C LYS A 168 -6.53 -8.75 -15.69
N ARG A 169 -6.87 -9.18 -14.50
CA ARG A 169 -6.54 -10.49 -13.94
C ARG A 169 -7.86 -11.20 -13.62
N THR A 170 -8.05 -12.41 -14.15
CA THR A 170 -9.18 -13.27 -13.80
C THR A 170 -8.86 -14.05 -12.52
N ALA A 171 -9.84 -14.78 -11.99
CA ALA A 171 -9.60 -15.66 -10.84
C ALA A 171 -8.63 -16.81 -11.18
N ALA A 172 -8.68 -17.32 -12.42
CA ALA A 172 -7.76 -18.34 -12.90
C ALA A 172 -6.32 -17.82 -13.04
N ASP A 173 -6.16 -16.54 -13.40
CA ASP A 173 -4.85 -15.89 -13.55
C ASP A 173 -4.20 -15.54 -12.21
N ASP A 174 -4.98 -15.46 -11.14
CA ASP A 174 -4.50 -15.07 -9.80
C ASP A 174 -3.46 -16.06 -9.25
N ALA A 175 -3.64 -17.35 -9.49
CA ALA A 175 -2.73 -18.39 -9.03
C ALA A 175 -1.35 -18.31 -9.71
N ASN A 176 -1.29 -17.89 -10.96
CA ASN A 176 -0.09 -17.84 -11.80
C ASN A 176 0.46 -16.43 -11.98
N ASP A 177 -0.11 -15.43 -11.31
CA ASP A 177 0.23 -14.01 -11.44
C ASP A 177 0.20 -13.48 -12.90
N THR A 178 -0.57 -14.11 -13.76
CA THR A 178 -0.74 -13.66 -15.14
C THR A 178 -1.73 -12.50 -15.21
N VAL A 179 -1.62 -11.72 -16.23
CA VAL A 179 -2.59 -10.69 -16.60
C VAL A 179 -2.83 -10.76 -18.11
N ALA A 180 -4.01 -10.37 -18.53
CA ALA A 180 -4.34 -10.22 -19.94
C ALA A 180 -4.62 -8.77 -20.28
N ALA A 181 -4.42 -8.36 -21.53
CA ALA A 181 -4.83 -7.05 -21.98
C ALA A 181 -6.34 -6.87 -21.76
N ASP A 182 -6.78 -5.73 -21.26
CA ASP A 182 -8.19 -5.43 -21.17
C ASP A 182 -8.74 -5.07 -22.55
N THR A 183 -9.25 -6.07 -23.24
CA THR A 183 -9.80 -5.93 -24.59
C THR A 183 -11.19 -5.29 -24.60
N ALA A 184 -11.88 -5.30 -23.46
CA ALA A 184 -13.19 -4.66 -23.33
C ALA A 184 -13.10 -3.13 -23.32
N ASP A 185 -11.93 -2.57 -23.04
CA ASP A 185 -11.69 -1.13 -22.94
C ASP A 185 -10.67 -0.63 -23.97
N THR A 186 -10.90 -0.90 -25.24
CA THR A 186 -10.03 -0.42 -26.34
C THR A 186 -10.00 1.10 -26.41
N ALA A 187 -11.10 1.79 -26.08
CA ALA A 187 -11.16 3.25 -26.04
C ALA A 187 -10.37 3.85 -24.88
N GLY A 188 -10.13 3.09 -23.82
CA GLY A 188 -9.39 3.51 -22.64
C GLY A 188 -7.87 3.44 -22.79
N LYS A 189 -7.33 2.93 -23.89
CA LYS A 189 -5.88 2.82 -24.10
C LYS A 189 -5.22 4.17 -24.36
N ILE A 190 -4.06 4.39 -23.74
CA ILE A 190 -3.17 5.50 -24.02
C ILE A 190 -2.25 5.09 -25.18
N GLU A 191 -2.13 5.90 -26.23
CA GLU A 191 -1.16 5.60 -27.28
C GLU A 191 0.26 5.55 -26.71
N THR A 192 1.06 4.59 -27.19
CA THR A 192 2.42 4.32 -26.66
C THR A 192 3.31 5.55 -26.66
N LYS A 193 3.13 6.48 -27.60
CA LYS A 193 3.89 7.75 -27.68
C LYS A 193 3.67 8.64 -26.44
N HIS A 194 2.52 8.50 -25.75
CA HIS A 194 2.17 9.26 -24.56
C HIS A 194 2.46 8.53 -23.24
N LEU A 195 2.90 7.27 -23.33
CA LEU A 195 3.32 6.51 -22.16
C LEU A 195 4.77 6.84 -21.80
N PRO A 196 5.08 7.07 -20.51
CA PRO A 196 6.46 7.10 -20.05
C PRO A 196 7.21 5.84 -20.46
N SER A 197 8.50 5.93 -20.73
CA SER A 197 9.33 4.78 -21.12
C SER A 197 9.29 3.63 -20.09
N THR A 198 9.12 3.97 -18.81
CA THR A 198 9.00 3.03 -17.69
C THR A 198 7.60 2.40 -17.56
N CYS A 199 6.64 2.80 -18.40
CA CYS A 199 5.24 2.32 -18.37
C CYS A 199 4.82 1.76 -19.74
N ARG A 200 5.68 0.94 -20.34
CA ARG A 200 5.44 0.28 -21.64
C ARG A 200 5.55 -1.24 -21.54
N ASP A 201 5.35 -1.77 -20.32
CA ASP A 201 5.40 -3.21 -20.13
C ASP A 201 4.20 -3.88 -20.81
N GLU A 202 4.46 -5.03 -21.42
CA GLU A 202 3.43 -5.87 -22.00
C GLU A 202 2.85 -6.82 -20.93
N PRO A 203 1.59 -7.28 -21.06
CA PRO A 203 0.97 -8.23 -20.13
C PRO A 203 1.80 -9.50 -19.89
N THR A 204 2.54 -9.91 -20.91
CA THR A 204 3.42 -11.10 -20.92
C THR A 204 4.79 -10.85 -20.30
N ALA A 205 5.14 -9.61 -19.90
CA ALA A 205 6.42 -9.29 -19.29
C ALA A 205 6.67 -10.16 -18.03
N LYS A 206 7.92 -10.65 -17.89
CA LYS A 206 8.38 -11.52 -16.81
C LYS A 206 9.32 -10.78 -15.86
#